data_3091e6f32db6b8b08da33f7e7047433a
#
_entry.id   3091e6f32db6b8b08da33f7e7047433a
#
_cell.length_a   1.000
_cell.length_b   1.000
_cell.length_c   1.000
_cell.angle_alpha   90.00
_cell.angle_beta   90.00
_cell.angle_gamma   90.00
#
_symmetry.space_group_name_H-M   'P 1'
#
loop_
_entity.id
_entity.type
_entity.pdbx_description
1 polymer ?
#
loop_
_entity_poly.entity_id
_entity_poly.type
_entity_poly.pdbx_seq_one_letter_code
_entity_poly.pdbx_strand_id
1 'polypeptide(L)'
;MNRKIWKALGIAVCMLALAAPRAMAETITHTVTADTDFADVVKNINASGVDDENVIELCADITLTGNHTLKRSTTIKSKDEDRKISINGSNAGITVAGEGTVLNLGAKGYDKKLTIEGDGDARIQVAFVTVSEGATANMYENVTLQNRKSTGNACIVIMGSKSVFNMRGGVIKKCSRAVIADSGATVRMLGGKIEDCEV
;
A
#
# COMPACT_ATOMS: atom_id res chain seq x y z
N MET A 1 76.19 30.09 13.84
CA MET A 1 75.45 28.85 13.97
C MET A 1 73.95 29.18 14.05
N ASN A 2 73.26 29.26 12.90
CA ASN A 2 71.85 29.72 12.79
C ASN A 2 70.95 28.53 12.52
N ARG A 3 70.13 28.18 13.49
CA ARG A 3 69.06 27.18 13.30
C ARG A 3 67.81 27.95 12.85
N LYS A 4 67.41 27.75 11.59
CA LYS A 4 66.11 28.16 11.05
C LYS A 4 65.05 27.21 11.56
N ILE A 5 64.10 27.74 12.34
CA ILE A 5 62.90 27.06 12.79
C ILE A 5 61.82 27.19 11.68
N TRP A 6 61.48 26.09 11.04
CA TRP A 6 60.33 26.02 10.13
C TRP A 6 59.09 25.83 10.95
N LYS A 7 58.21 26.85 10.96
CA LYS A 7 56.86 26.71 11.47
C LYS A 7 56.03 26.09 10.36
N ALA A 8 55.59 24.83 10.54
CA ALA A 8 54.61 24.22 9.70
C ALA A 8 53.21 24.83 10.02
N LEU A 9 52.67 25.59 9.10
CA LEU A 9 51.32 26.10 9.16
C LEU A 9 50.35 24.97 8.72
N GLY A 10 49.75 24.28 9.66
CA GLY A 10 48.71 23.30 9.39
C GLY A 10 47.42 24.01 8.99
N ILE A 11 47.09 23.98 7.71
CA ILE A 11 45.77 24.38 7.22
C ILE A 11 44.79 23.26 7.51
N ALA A 12 43.98 23.41 8.56
CA ALA A 12 42.84 22.57 8.79
C ALA A 12 41.73 22.96 7.79
N VAL A 13 41.60 22.16 6.73
CA VAL A 13 40.44 22.27 5.83
C VAL A 13 39.25 21.66 6.55
N CYS A 14 38.45 22.50 7.19
CA CYS A 14 37.11 22.13 7.62
C CYS A 14 36.26 21.89 6.37
N MET A 15 36.11 20.62 5.97
CA MET A 15 35.05 20.27 5.02
C MET A 15 33.70 20.42 5.74
N LEU A 16 33.08 21.59 5.53
CA LEU A 16 31.65 21.76 5.80
C LEU A 16 30.93 20.89 4.77
N ALA A 17 30.53 19.70 5.18
CA ALA A 17 29.56 18.92 4.42
C ALA A 17 28.25 19.75 4.47
N LEU A 18 27.98 20.51 3.44
CA LEU A 18 26.67 21.06 3.18
C LEU A 18 25.73 19.86 2.99
N ALA A 19 25.03 19.49 4.06
CA ALA A 19 23.90 18.60 3.94
C ALA A 19 22.93 19.30 2.99
N ALA A 20 22.81 18.80 1.77
CA ALA A 20 21.74 19.23 0.87
C ALA A 20 20.43 19.15 1.66
N PRO A 21 19.58 20.19 1.63
CA PRO A 21 18.29 20.10 2.30
C PRO A 21 17.60 18.87 1.73
N ARG A 22 17.29 17.88 2.58
CA ARG A 22 16.40 16.79 2.20
C ARG A 22 15.11 17.46 1.78
N ALA A 23 14.68 17.22 0.54
CA ALA A 23 13.34 17.59 0.14
C ALA A 23 12.39 17.03 1.20
N MET A 24 11.55 17.89 1.77
CA MET A 24 10.55 17.43 2.73
C MET A 24 9.62 16.48 1.98
N ALA A 25 9.27 15.34 2.60
CA ALA A 25 8.28 14.44 2.05
C ALA A 25 7.00 15.22 1.74
N GLU A 26 6.51 15.08 0.52
CA GLU A 26 5.31 15.78 0.05
C GLU A 26 4.12 14.80 0.08
N THR A 27 2.94 15.30 0.44
CA THR A 27 1.71 14.54 0.28
C THR A 27 1.13 14.83 -1.10
N ILE A 28 1.13 13.82 -1.97
CA ILE A 28 0.60 13.92 -3.33
C ILE A 28 -0.77 13.25 -3.37
N THR A 29 -1.82 14.03 -3.64
CA THR A 29 -3.19 13.51 -3.73
C THR A 29 -3.58 13.26 -5.18
N HIS A 30 -4.04 12.04 -5.44
CA HIS A 30 -4.56 11.56 -6.72
C HIS A 30 -6.07 11.38 -6.60
N THR A 31 -6.84 12.23 -7.27
CA THR A 31 -8.30 12.13 -7.30
C THR A 31 -8.73 11.15 -8.38
N VAL A 32 -9.54 10.15 -8.00
CA VAL A 32 -10.04 9.12 -8.91
C VAL A 32 -11.55 9.26 -9.07
N THR A 33 -11.98 9.52 -10.31
CA THR A 33 -13.37 9.61 -10.76
C THR A 33 -13.75 8.38 -11.59
N ALA A 34 -15.01 8.30 -12.04
CA ALA A 34 -15.47 7.19 -12.89
C ALA A 34 -14.70 7.08 -14.22
N ASP A 35 -14.23 8.22 -14.75
CA ASP A 35 -13.51 8.29 -16.03
C ASP A 35 -11.99 8.22 -15.87
N THR A 36 -11.48 8.05 -14.64
CA THR A 36 -10.04 8.01 -14.38
C THR A 36 -9.49 6.62 -14.70
N ASP A 37 -8.46 6.55 -15.55
CA ASP A 37 -7.68 5.32 -15.70
C ASP A 37 -6.81 5.09 -14.45
N PHE A 38 -7.16 4.07 -13.68
CA PHE A 38 -6.44 3.72 -12.46
C PHE A 38 -4.99 3.30 -12.73
N ALA A 39 -4.70 2.75 -13.93
CA ALA A 39 -3.33 2.39 -14.32
C ALA A 39 -2.43 3.63 -14.47
N ASP A 40 -2.96 4.73 -15.00
CA ASP A 40 -2.22 5.99 -15.10
C ASP A 40 -1.97 6.59 -13.71
N VAL A 41 -2.93 6.50 -12.79
CA VAL A 41 -2.73 6.92 -11.39
C VAL A 41 -1.58 6.15 -10.75
N VAL A 42 -1.58 4.83 -10.88
CA VAL A 42 -0.52 3.96 -10.34
C VAL A 42 0.84 4.25 -10.99
N LYS A 43 0.88 4.54 -12.28
CA LYS A 43 2.09 4.95 -12.99
C LYS A 43 2.66 6.26 -12.42
N ASN A 44 1.80 7.25 -12.18
CA ASN A 44 2.21 8.53 -11.59
C ASN A 44 2.73 8.35 -10.16
N ILE A 45 2.05 7.55 -9.35
CA ILE A 45 2.50 7.19 -7.99
C ILE A 45 3.88 6.54 -8.03
N ASN A 46 4.10 5.57 -8.91
CA ASN A 46 5.38 4.87 -9.01
C ASN A 46 6.53 5.77 -9.52
N ALA A 47 6.20 6.89 -10.15
CA ALA A 47 7.16 7.92 -10.59
C ALA A 47 7.44 9.00 -9.53
N SER A 48 6.66 9.07 -8.44
CA SER A 48 6.87 10.03 -7.35
C SER A 48 8.15 9.75 -6.54
N GLY A 49 8.55 10.70 -5.72
CA GLY A 49 9.71 10.56 -4.83
C GLY A 49 9.55 9.38 -3.85
N VAL A 50 10.67 8.83 -3.42
CA VAL A 50 10.64 7.64 -2.51
C VAL A 50 10.10 7.97 -1.13
N ASP A 51 10.25 9.22 -0.70
CA ASP A 51 9.80 9.70 0.61
C ASP A 51 8.39 10.34 0.55
N ASP A 52 7.79 10.47 -0.65
CA ASP A 52 6.47 11.08 -0.81
C ASP A 52 5.37 10.15 -0.29
N GLU A 53 4.36 10.76 0.36
CA GLU A 53 3.13 10.07 0.75
C GLU A 53 2.07 10.26 -0.34
N ASN A 54 1.74 9.18 -1.05
CA ASN A 54 0.71 9.22 -2.08
C ASN A 54 -0.65 8.89 -1.47
N VAL A 55 -1.67 9.69 -1.79
CA VAL A 55 -3.05 9.48 -1.36
C VAL A 55 -3.95 9.35 -2.58
N ILE A 56 -4.62 8.22 -2.72
CA ILE A 56 -5.69 8.00 -3.70
C ILE A 56 -7.02 8.32 -3.03
N GLU A 57 -7.69 9.36 -3.50
CA GLU A 57 -9.04 9.74 -3.06
C GLU A 57 -10.08 9.30 -4.09
N LEU A 58 -10.93 8.35 -3.72
CA LEU A 58 -12.02 7.88 -4.58
C LEU A 58 -13.20 8.85 -4.50
N CYS A 59 -13.53 9.49 -5.61
CA CYS A 59 -14.71 10.33 -5.78
C CYS A 59 -15.86 9.57 -6.45
N ALA A 60 -15.60 8.38 -6.98
CA ALA A 60 -16.59 7.50 -7.59
C ALA A 60 -16.26 6.04 -7.27
N ASP A 61 -17.24 5.17 -7.46
CA ASP A 61 -17.02 3.74 -7.52
C ASP A 61 -16.22 3.40 -8.79
N ILE A 62 -15.26 2.48 -8.66
CA ILE A 62 -14.42 2.08 -9.78
C ILE A 62 -14.37 0.56 -9.93
N THR A 63 -13.98 0.11 -11.12
CA THR A 63 -13.76 -1.32 -11.40
C THR A 63 -12.33 -1.54 -11.87
N LEU A 64 -11.61 -2.43 -11.19
CA LEU A 64 -10.30 -2.88 -11.63
C LEU A 64 -10.43 -4.16 -12.44
N THR A 65 -9.88 -4.17 -13.64
CA THR A 65 -9.86 -5.31 -14.55
C THR A 65 -8.47 -5.94 -14.70
N GLY A 66 -7.45 -5.30 -14.15
CA GLY A 66 -6.05 -5.75 -14.16
C GLY A 66 -5.39 -5.64 -12.78
N ASN A 67 -4.17 -6.17 -12.66
CA ASN A 67 -3.37 -6.02 -11.46
C ASN A 67 -2.54 -4.72 -11.50
N HIS A 68 -2.58 -3.97 -10.42
CA HIS A 68 -1.92 -2.68 -10.28
C HIS A 68 -0.87 -2.75 -9.17
N THR A 69 0.41 -2.60 -9.54
CA THR A 69 1.51 -2.71 -8.58
C THR A 69 1.97 -1.35 -8.09
N LEU A 70 1.81 -1.10 -6.79
CA LEU A 70 2.29 0.08 -6.07
C LEU A 70 3.69 -0.19 -5.52
N LYS A 71 4.65 0.64 -5.91
CA LYS A 71 6.05 0.63 -5.46
C LYS A 71 6.41 1.84 -4.60
N ARG A 72 5.41 2.62 -4.20
CA ARG A 72 5.52 3.78 -3.32
C ARG A 72 4.45 3.70 -2.26
N SER A 73 4.75 4.25 -1.11
CA SER A 73 3.79 4.32 0.00
C SER A 73 2.53 5.05 -0.44
N THR A 74 1.38 4.41 -0.23
CA THR A 74 0.10 4.88 -0.77
C THR A 74 -1.02 4.63 0.23
N THR A 75 -1.87 5.62 0.43
CA THR A 75 -3.13 5.49 1.16
C THR A 75 -4.28 5.52 0.16
N ILE A 76 -5.18 4.54 0.19
CA ILE A 76 -6.40 4.50 -0.62
C ILE A 76 -7.58 4.71 0.31
N LYS A 77 -8.36 5.76 0.05
CA LYS A 77 -9.55 6.08 0.85
C LYS A 77 -10.68 6.65 -0.01
N SER A 78 -11.90 6.54 0.48
CA SER A 78 -13.05 7.27 -0.08
C SER A 78 -12.88 8.77 0.19
N LYS A 79 -13.41 9.65 -0.62
CA LYS A 79 -13.31 11.10 -0.41
C LYS A 79 -14.49 11.64 0.42
N ASP A 80 -15.60 11.90 -0.21
CA ASP A 80 -16.74 12.61 0.39
C ASP A 80 -17.87 11.66 0.84
N GLU A 81 -17.93 10.48 0.23
CA GLU A 81 -18.96 9.46 0.45
C GLU A 81 -18.33 8.07 0.54
N ASP A 82 -19.10 7.08 0.97
CA ASP A 82 -18.69 5.68 0.90
C ASP A 82 -18.45 5.28 -0.55
N ARG A 83 -17.32 4.63 -0.83
CA ARG A 83 -16.92 4.24 -2.20
C ARG A 83 -16.52 2.78 -2.28
N LYS A 84 -16.59 2.28 -3.50
CA LYS A 84 -16.32 0.90 -3.81
C LYS A 84 -15.28 0.73 -4.91
N ILE A 85 -14.41 -0.26 -4.71
CA ILE A 85 -13.54 -0.84 -5.72
C ILE A 85 -14.06 -2.22 -6.04
N SER A 86 -14.60 -2.41 -7.23
CA SER A 86 -15.00 -3.73 -7.73
C SER A 86 -13.83 -4.39 -8.44
N ILE A 87 -13.50 -5.61 -8.06
CA ILE A 87 -12.45 -6.42 -8.70
C ILE A 87 -13.14 -7.35 -9.70
N ASN A 88 -12.90 -7.10 -10.99
CA ASN A 88 -13.51 -7.85 -12.08
C ASN A 88 -12.44 -8.32 -13.07
N GLY A 89 -12.14 -9.58 -13.03
CA GLY A 89 -11.17 -10.23 -13.91
C GLY A 89 -10.26 -11.22 -13.21
N SER A 90 -9.79 -12.21 -13.94
CA SER A 90 -8.97 -13.29 -13.38
C SER A 90 -7.66 -12.81 -12.75
N ASN A 91 -7.13 -11.69 -13.21
CA ASN A 91 -5.85 -11.12 -12.80
C ASN A 91 -5.99 -9.73 -12.13
N ALA A 92 -7.21 -9.33 -11.77
CA ALA A 92 -7.46 -8.01 -11.21
C ALA A 92 -7.16 -7.95 -9.71
N GLY A 93 -6.48 -6.88 -9.27
CA GLY A 93 -6.14 -6.67 -7.87
C GLY A 93 -5.14 -5.53 -7.67
N ILE A 94 -4.73 -5.36 -6.45
CA ILE A 94 -3.71 -4.37 -6.05
C ILE A 94 -2.54 -5.13 -5.42
N THR A 95 -1.35 -4.92 -5.94
CA THR A 95 -0.11 -5.42 -5.35
C THR A 95 0.66 -4.27 -4.73
N VAL A 96 1.12 -4.43 -3.50
CA VAL A 96 2.12 -3.54 -2.90
C VAL A 96 3.44 -4.30 -2.77
N ALA A 97 4.52 -3.72 -3.30
CA ALA A 97 5.81 -4.39 -3.39
C ALA A 97 6.96 -3.42 -3.09
N GLY A 98 8.00 -3.96 -2.46
CA GLY A 98 9.23 -3.24 -2.12
C GLY A 98 9.41 -3.01 -0.63
N GLU A 99 10.63 -3.23 -0.14
CA GLU A 99 10.98 -3.06 1.27
C GLU A 99 10.70 -1.60 1.72
N GLY A 100 9.97 -1.45 2.82
CA GLY A 100 9.57 -0.15 3.35
C GLY A 100 8.36 0.50 2.68
N THR A 101 7.86 -0.04 1.56
CA THR A 101 6.62 0.44 0.93
C THR A 101 5.41 0.09 1.78
N VAL A 102 4.52 1.06 2.02
CA VAL A 102 3.33 0.89 2.86
C VAL A 102 2.06 1.17 2.05
N LEU A 103 1.14 0.22 2.06
CA LEU A 103 -0.24 0.43 1.59
C LEU A 103 -1.17 0.60 2.78
N ASN A 104 -1.86 1.72 2.88
CA ASN A 104 -2.95 1.92 3.82
C ASN A 104 -4.29 1.79 3.07
N LEU A 105 -5.12 0.85 3.47
CA LEU A 105 -6.52 0.77 3.07
C LEU A 105 -7.36 1.48 4.11
N GLY A 106 -8.01 2.57 3.70
CA GLY A 106 -8.66 3.52 4.61
C GLY A 106 -7.66 4.35 5.40
N ALA A 107 -8.14 5.04 6.43
CA ALA A 107 -7.32 5.84 7.33
C ALA A 107 -7.90 5.80 8.75
N LYS A 108 -7.02 5.91 9.75
CA LYS A 108 -7.42 5.92 11.15
C LYS A 108 -8.37 7.09 11.46
N GLY A 109 -9.50 6.80 12.08
CA GLY A 109 -10.47 7.82 12.48
C GLY A 109 -11.23 8.44 11.30
N TYR A 110 -11.11 7.87 10.09
CA TYR A 110 -11.83 8.32 8.91
C TYR A 110 -13.21 7.67 8.86
N ASP A 111 -14.27 8.45 8.59
CA ASP A 111 -15.67 8.02 8.68
C ASP A 111 -16.23 7.41 7.38
N LYS A 112 -15.67 7.75 6.22
CA LYS A 112 -16.14 7.23 4.94
C LYS A 112 -15.63 5.82 4.69
N LYS A 113 -16.53 4.93 4.26
CA LYS A 113 -16.20 3.51 4.06
C LYS A 113 -15.59 3.29 2.70
N LEU A 114 -14.56 2.46 2.69
CA LEU A 114 -13.96 1.87 1.49
C LEU A 114 -14.36 0.39 1.42
N THR A 115 -15.08 0.00 0.39
CA THR A 115 -15.37 -1.41 0.13
C THR A 115 -14.55 -1.90 -1.06
N ILE A 116 -13.84 -3.01 -0.90
CA ILE A 116 -13.21 -3.74 -2.00
C ILE A 116 -13.94 -5.06 -2.14
N GLU A 117 -14.54 -5.31 -3.29
CA GLU A 117 -15.35 -6.51 -3.47
C GLU A 117 -15.09 -7.20 -4.81
N GLY A 118 -15.25 -8.53 -4.82
CA GLY A 118 -15.31 -9.32 -6.04
C GLY A 118 -16.72 -9.35 -6.61
N ASP A 119 -16.83 -9.68 -7.88
CA ASP A 119 -18.10 -9.90 -8.57
C ASP A 119 -18.80 -11.22 -8.17
N GLY A 120 -18.19 -11.99 -7.27
CA GLY A 120 -18.67 -13.31 -6.87
C GLY A 120 -18.33 -14.42 -7.87
N ASP A 121 -17.57 -14.13 -8.92
CA ASP A 121 -17.09 -15.11 -9.89
C ASP A 121 -15.88 -15.88 -9.33
N ALA A 122 -15.93 -17.21 -9.39
CA ALA A 122 -14.84 -18.11 -8.99
C ALA A 122 -13.57 -17.97 -9.87
N ARG A 123 -13.64 -17.25 -10.99
CA ARG A 123 -12.52 -17.06 -11.92
C ARG A 123 -11.48 -16.04 -11.47
N ILE A 124 -11.73 -15.26 -10.42
CA ILE A 124 -10.71 -14.37 -9.86
C ILE A 124 -9.59 -15.20 -9.24
N GLN A 125 -8.41 -15.21 -9.87
CA GLN A 125 -7.29 -16.08 -9.50
C GLN A 125 -6.24 -15.38 -8.60
N VAL A 126 -6.31 -14.05 -8.45
CA VAL A 126 -5.40 -13.27 -7.61
C VAL A 126 -6.12 -12.72 -6.38
N ALA A 127 -5.37 -12.34 -5.36
CA ALA A 127 -5.92 -11.67 -4.19
C ALA A 127 -6.43 -10.27 -4.55
N PHE A 128 -7.36 -9.73 -3.75
CA PHE A 128 -7.70 -8.31 -3.87
C PHE A 128 -6.49 -7.44 -3.55
N VAL A 129 -5.72 -7.86 -2.54
CA VAL A 129 -4.45 -7.22 -2.17
C VAL A 129 -3.37 -8.26 -2.00
N THR A 130 -2.27 -8.08 -2.72
CA THR A 130 -1.05 -8.86 -2.56
C THR A 130 0.02 -7.98 -1.93
N VAL A 131 0.68 -8.50 -0.89
CA VAL A 131 1.79 -7.82 -0.18
C VAL A 131 3.06 -8.64 -0.39
N SER A 132 4.09 -8.05 -0.98
CA SER A 132 5.30 -8.79 -1.34
C SER A 132 6.58 -7.95 -1.18
N GLU A 133 7.73 -8.60 -1.31
CA GLU A 133 9.04 -7.96 -1.34
C GLU A 133 9.32 -7.07 -0.11
N GLY A 134 8.85 -7.47 1.08
CA GLY A 134 9.08 -6.72 2.32
C GLY A 134 8.18 -5.51 2.52
N ALA A 135 7.13 -5.37 1.73
CA ALA A 135 6.13 -4.32 1.88
C ALA A 135 5.22 -4.55 3.11
N THR A 136 4.50 -3.52 3.50
CA THR A 136 3.50 -3.57 4.58
C THR A 136 2.13 -3.12 4.05
N ALA A 137 1.06 -3.84 4.38
CA ALA A 137 -0.30 -3.34 4.22
C ALA A 137 -0.98 -3.18 5.58
N ASN A 138 -1.68 -2.07 5.75
CA ASN A 138 -2.53 -1.78 6.90
C ASN A 138 -3.99 -1.68 6.44
N MET A 139 -4.91 -2.29 7.16
CA MET A 139 -6.34 -2.17 6.96
C MET A 139 -6.98 -1.51 8.18
N TYR A 140 -7.71 -0.42 7.97
CA TYR A 140 -8.32 0.36 9.04
C TYR A 140 -9.82 0.07 9.22
N GLU A 141 -10.42 0.65 10.25
CA GLU A 141 -11.79 0.38 10.73
C GLU A 141 -12.89 0.67 9.70
N ASN A 142 -12.64 1.57 8.76
CA ASN A 142 -13.59 1.97 7.71
C ASN A 142 -13.51 1.14 6.42
N VAL A 143 -12.79 0.01 6.43
CA VAL A 143 -12.58 -0.84 5.25
C VAL A 143 -13.36 -2.14 5.35
N THR A 144 -13.97 -2.54 4.22
CA THR A 144 -14.57 -3.87 4.05
C THR A 144 -13.98 -4.56 2.83
N LEU A 145 -13.50 -5.79 3.00
CA LEU A 145 -13.15 -6.69 1.90
C LEU A 145 -14.20 -7.80 1.84
N GLN A 146 -14.84 -8.01 0.69
CA GLN A 146 -15.94 -8.96 0.62
C GLN A 146 -16.14 -9.66 -0.72
N ASN A 147 -16.94 -10.75 -0.69
CA ASN A 147 -17.44 -11.46 -1.88
C ASN A 147 -16.34 -12.07 -2.77
N ARG A 148 -15.27 -12.59 -2.16
CA ARG A 148 -14.26 -13.32 -2.90
C ARG A 148 -14.51 -14.83 -2.82
N LYS A 149 -15.04 -15.42 -3.88
CA LYS A 149 -15.48 -16.82 -3.92
C LYS A 149 -14.50 -17.78 -4.60
N SER A 150 -13.34 -17.34 -5.03
CA SER A 150 -12.35 -18.24 -5.65
C SER A 150 -11.76 -19.22 -4.64
N THR A 151 -11.71 -20.50 -4.98
CA THR A 151 -11.20 -21.56 -4.11
C THR A 151 -9.68 -21.59 -3.95
N GLY A 152 -8.94 -20.91 -4.83
CA GLY A 152 -7.47 -20.98 -4.87
C GLY A 152 -6.74 -19.87 -4.12
N ASN A 153 -7.42 -18.77 -3.74
CA ASN A 153 -6.77 -17.57 -3.23
C ASN A 153 -7.57 -16.88 -2.13
N ALA A 154 -7.02 -15.84 -1.51
CA ALA A 154 -7.60 -15.10 -0.39
C ALA A 154 -7.96 -13.65 -0.78
N CYS A 155 -8.70 -12.94 0.10
CA CYS A 155 -8.83 -11.49 -0.04
C CYS A 155 -7.48 -10.80 0.06
N ILE A 156 -6.62 -11.26 0.96
CA ILE A 156 -5.25 -10.75 1.13
C ILE A 156 -4.28 -11.93 1.06
N VAL A 157 -3.22 -11.76 0.26
CA VAL A 157 -2.08 -12.68 0.18
C VAL A 157 -0.81 -11.94 0.55
N ILE A 158 -0.04 -12.49 1.47
CA ILE A 158 1.23 -11.92 1.91
C ILE A 158 2.33 -12.93 1.60
N MET A 159 3.33 -12.51 0.84
CA MET A 159 4.42 -13.37 0.37
C MET A 159 5.79 -12.80 0.71
N GLY A 160 6.68 -13.69 1.13
CA GLY A 160 8.07 -13.37 1.41
C GLY A 160 8.34 -12.87 2.82
N SER A 161 9.54 -13.15 3.31
CA SER A 161 10.03 -12.66 4.60
C SER A 161 9.99 -11.14 4.65
N LYS A 162 9.75 -10.56 5.82
CA LYS A 162 9.58 -9.12 6.06
C LYS A 162 8.27 -8.50 5.53
N SER A 163 7.51 -9.19 4.66
CA SER A 163 6.18 -8.70 4.25
C SER A 163 5.20 -8.79 5.41
N VAL A 164 4.39 -7.74 5.61
CA VAL A 164 3.53 -7.61 6.81
C VAL A 164 2.13 -7.19 6.40
N PHE A 165 1.12 -7.83 6.98
CA PHE A 165 -0.24 -7.34 6.98
C PHE A 165 -0.70 -7.05 8.41
N ASN A 166 -1.18 -5.83 8.65
CA ASN A 166 -1.75 -5.40 9.92
C ASN A 166 -3.25 -5.12 9.71
N MET A 167 -4.11 -5.95 10.25
CA MET A 167 -5.52 -5.65 10.37
C MET A 167 -5.74 -4.83 11.64
N ARG A 168 -5.84 -3.53 11.50
CA ARG A 168 -6.06 -2.58 12.61
C ARG A 168 -7.54 -2.38 12.91
N GLY A 169 -8.41 -2.72 11.96
CA GLY A 169 -9.86 -2.60 12.04
C GLY A 169 -10.51 -3.14 10.78
N GLY A 170 -11.78 -2.81 10.57
CA GLY A 170 -12.55 -3.17 9.39
C GLY A 170 -13.08 -4.61 9.40
N VAL A 171 -13.57 -5.06 8.25
CA VAL A 171 -14.23 -6.36 8.10
C VAL A 171 -13.76 -7.09 6.85
N ILE A 172 -13.37 -8.36 6.97
CA ILE A 172 -13.17 -9.28 5.85
C ILE A 172 -14.28 -10.31 5.92
N LYS A 173 -15.11 -10.41 4.87
CA LYS A 173 -16.28 -11.28 4.92
C LYS A 173 -16.66 -11.90 3.59
N LYS A 174 -17.39 -13.04 3.67
CA LYS A 174 -17.92 -13.75 2.51
C LYS A 174 -16.82 -14.08 1.49
N CYS A 175 -15.69 -14.53 1.98
CA CYS A 175 -14.52 -14.90 1.20
C CYS A 175 -14.25 -16.39 1.34
N SER A 176 -13.76 -17.05 0.28
CA SER A 176 -13.29 -18.43 0.40
C SER A 176 -12.13 -18.54 1.37
N ARG A 177 -11.24 -17.54 1.38
CA ARG A 177 -10.20 -17.37 2.41
C ARG A 177 -10.01 -15.88 2.68
N ALA A 178 -9.88 -15.53 3.95
CA ALA A 178 -9.66 -14.14 4.33
C ALA A 178 -8.23 -13.69 4.04
N VAL A 179 -7.25 -14.42 4.56
CA VAL A 179 -5.82 -14.07 4.50
C VAL A 179 -5.00 -15.34 4.28
N ILE A 180 -4.04 -15.28 3.38
CA ILE A 180 -2.99 -16.30 3.22
C ILE A 180 -1.64 -15.61 3.48
N ALA A 181 -0.83 -16.20 4.36
CA ALA A 181 0.55 -15.79 4.60
C ALA A 181 1.49 -16.93 4.24
N ASP A 182 2.49 -16.65 3.42
CA ASP A 182 3.46 -17.61 2.94
C ASP A 182 4.90 -17.10 3.11
N SER A 183 5.86 -18.03 3.06
CA SER A 183 7.30 -17.73 2.97
C SER A 183 7.84 -16.81 4.09
N GLY A 184 7.35 -16.99 5.32
CA GLY A 184 7.83 -16.22 6.49
C GLY A 184 7.22 -14.82 6.62
N ALA A 185 6.13 -14.55 5.90
CA ALA A 185 5.36 -13.32 6.04
C ALA A 185 4.68 -13.22 7.42
N THR A 186 4.33 -12.00 7.83
CA THR A 186 3.73 -11.72 9.14
C THR A 186 2.31 -11.18 8.99
N VAL A 187 1.37 -11.76 9.73
CA VAL A 187 0.01 -11.24 9.91
C VAL A 187 -0.19 -10.79 11.36
N ARG A 188 -0.75 -9.61 11.55
CA ARG A 188 -1.12 -9.09 12.88
C ARG A 188 -2.58 -8.67 12.87
N MET A 189 -3.37 -9.33 13.70
CA MET A 189 -4.76 -8.98 13.99
C MET A 189 -4.78 -8.04 15.21
N LEU A 190 -4.87 -6.74 14.97
CA LEU A 190 -4.87 -5.70 16.00
C LEU A 190 -6.29 -5.17 16.28
N GLY A 191 -7.25 -5.51 15.43
CA GLY A 191 -8.65 -5.15 15.51
C GLY A 191 -9.43 -5.69 14.33
N GLY A 192 -10.72 -5.36 14.25
CA GLY A 192 -11.59 -5.77 13.15
C GLY A 192 -12.20 -7.15 13.30
N LYS A 193 -12.83 -7.64 12.22
CA LYS A 193 -13.51 -8.93 12.17
C LYS A 193 -13.21 -9.68 10.88
N ILE A 194 -13.15 -10.99 10.99
CA ILE A 194 -13.23 -11.93 9.86
C ILE A 194 -14.48 -12.77 10.09
N GLU A 195 -15.42 -12.75 9.14
CA GLU A 195 -16.72 -13.42 9.29
C GLU A 195 -17.17 -14.03 7.96
N ASP A 196 -17.93 -15.13 8.02
CA ASP A 196 -18.48 -15.81 6.85
C ASP A 196 -17.42 -16.18 5.79
N CYS A 197 -16.20 -16.50 6.23
CA CYS A 197 -15.13 -16.98 5.38
C CYS A 197 -14.95 -18.50 5.59
N GLU A 198 -14.67 -19.22 4.49
CA GLU A 198 -14.28 -20.63 4.57
C GLU A 198 -12.88 -20.74 5.21
N VAL A 199 -12.60 -21.82 5.90
CA VAL A 199 -11.34 -22.10 6.58
C VAL A 199 -10.43 -22.94 5.70
#